data_8b649dc1ab5c7d32257626b21c01031c
#
_entry.id   8b649dc1ab5c7d32257626b21c01031c
#
_cell.length_a   1.000
_cell.length_b   1.000
_cell.length_c   1.000
_cell.angle_alpha   90.00
_cell.angle_beta   90.00
_cell.angle_gamma   90.00
#
_symmetry.space_group_name_H-M   'P 1'
#
loop_
_entity.id
_entity.type
_entity.pdbx_description
1 polymer ?
#
loop_
_entity_poly.entity_id
_entity_poly.type
_entity_poly.pdbx_seq_one_letter_code
_entity_poly.pdbx_strand_id
1 'polypeptide(L)'
;RVWDEEYRKRIERHQRDRGPQWTNIEEEKALSKHHLQGRVIVIDCVTLWGTNFFFDQDSNVDLALQELKEEFDRFTAQEATFIFVTNEIGMGGVAENTIQRRFTDMQGWLNQYIASKADEVVLMVSGIPVKIKE
;
A
#
# COMPACT_ATOMS: atom_id res chain seq x y z
N ARG A 1 9.38 -5.97 -4.00
CA ARG A 1 10.80 -6.33 -3.78
C ARG A 1 10.92 -7.52 -2.88
N VAL A 2 11.92 -8.32 -3.17
CA VAL A 2 12.26 -9.47 -2.34
C VAL A 2 13.48 -9.09 -1.50
N TRP A 3 13.29 -9.00 -0.18
CA TRP A 3 14.35 -8.59 0.74
C TRP A 3 15.22 -9.76 1.23
N ASP A 4 14.60 -10.96 1.40
CA ASP A 4 15.29 -12.17 1.83
C ASP A 4 14.50 -13.42 1.42
N GLU A 5 15.04 -14.61 1.69
CA GLU A 5 14.45 -15.89 1.32
C GLU A 5 13.15 -16.18 2.08
N GLU A 6 13.09 -15.82 3.35
CA GLU A 6 11.87 -15.98 4.15
C GLU A 6 10.73 -15.11 3.58
N TYR A 7 11.05 -13.88 3.19
CA TYR A 7 10.10 -12.96 2.57
C TYR A 7 9.62 -13.49 1.23
N ARG A 8 10.52 -14.07 0.42
CA ARG A 8 10.16 -14.70 -0.84
C ARG A 8 9.14 -15.82 -0.64
N LYS A 9 9.35 -16.67 0.35
CA LYS A 9 8.44 -17.77 0.66
C LYS A 9 7.05 -17.27 1.05
N ARG A 10 6.98 -16.17 1.79
CA ARG A 10 5.71 -15.53 2.14
C ARG A 10 4.96 -15.03 0.91
N ILE A 11 5.66 -14.40 -0.01
CA ILE A 11 5.07 -13.92 -1.27
C ILE A 11 4.52 -15.10 -2.07
N GLU A 12 5.29 -16.16 -2.24
CA GLU A 12 4.87 -17.34 -2.98
C GLU A 12 3.64 -17.99 -2.35
N ARG A 13 3.60 -18.07 -1.02
CA ARG A 13 2.47 -18.63 -0.30
C ARG A 13 1.21 -17.79 -0.52
N HIS A 14 1.32 -16.47 -0.43
CA HIS A 14 0.19 -15.57 -0.67
C HIS A 14 -0.34 -15.69 -2.10
N GLN A 15 0.53 -15.83 -3.09
CA GLN A 15 0.13 -16.01 -4.47
C GLN A 15 -0.62 -17.32 -4.66
N ARG A 16 -0.16 -18.40 -4.04
CA ARG A 16 -0.82 -19.71 -4.11
C ARG A 16 -2.19 -19.67 -3.44
N ASP A 17 -2.29 -18.99 -2.29
CA ASP A 17 -3.54 -18.93 -1.51
C ASP A 17 -4.62 -18.13 -2.22
N ARG A 18 -4.27 -17.21 -3.11
CA ARG A 18 -5.24 -16.41 -3.88
C ARG A 18 -6.03 -17.23 -4.88
N GLY A 19 -5.46 -18.32 -5.40
CA GLY A 19 -6.12 -19.17 -6.38
C GLY A 19 -6.04 -18.66 -7.82
N PRO A 20 -6.56 -19.44 -8.78
CA PRO A 20 -6.35 -19.18 -10.21
C PRO A 20 -7.21 -18.07 -10.81
N GLN A 21 -8.24 -17.58 -10.10
CA GLN A 21 -9.11 -16.52 -10.58
C GLN A 21 -8.44 -15.15 -10.54
N TRP A 22 -7.31 -15.04 -9.86
CA TRP A 22 -6.56 -13.79 -9.75
C TRP A 22 -5.44 -13.73 -10.78
N THR A 23 -5.30 -12.57 -11.42
CA THR A 23 -4.11 -12.25 -12.19
C THR A 23 -3.15 -11.53 -11.25
N ASN A 24 -1.97 -12.09 -11.05
CA ASN A 24 -0.95 -11.51 -10.18
C ASN A 24 -0.01 -10.64 -10.98
N ILE A 25 0.13 -9.38 -10.57
CA ILE A 25 1.07 -8.43 -11.15
C ILE A 25 2.04 -8.01 -10.05
N GLU A 26 3.33 -8.14 -10.32
CA GLU A 26 4.35 -7.70 -9.41
C GLU A 26 4.87 -6.34 -9.89
N GLU A 27 4.64 -5.31 -9.09
CA GLU A 27 5.09 -3.97 -9.39
C GLU A 27 5.60 -3.31 -8.10
N GLU A 28 6.83 -2.80 -8.16
CA GLU A 28 7.44 -2.18 -6.99
C GLU A 28 6.94 -0.75 -6.75
N LYS A 29 6.81 0.05 -7.79
CA LYS A 29 6.54 1.48 -7.65
C LYS A 29 5.53 2.02 -8.66
N ALA A 30 5.72 1.74 -9.94
CA ALA A 30 5.01 2.40 -11.03
C ALA A 30 3.68 1.73 -11.36
N LEU A 31 2.72 1.78 -10.42
CA LEU A 31 1.41 1.16 -10.60
C LEU A 31 0.68 1.72 -11.82
N SER A 32 0.84 3.01 -12.11
CA SER A 32 0.11 3.68 -13.19
C SER A 32 0.54 3.25 -14.59
N LYS A 33 1.65 2.52 -14.74
CA LYS A 33 2.02 1.97 -16.04
C LYS A 33 1.13 0.81 -16.47
N HIS A 34 0.37 0.23 -15.54
CA HIS A 34 -0.56 -0.86 -15.82
C HIS A 34 -1.93 -0.31 -16.15
N HIS A 35 -2.42 -0.61 -17.35
CA HIS A 35 -3.73 -0.15 -17.81
C HIS A 35 -4.78 -1.21 -17.50
N LEU A 36 -5.58 -0.96 -16.47
CA LEU A 36 -6.49 -1.94 -15.88
C LEU A 36 -7.95 -1.45 -15.85
N GLN A 37 -8.35 -0.67 -16.84
CA GLN A 37 -9.71 -0.11 -16.91
C GLN A 37 -10.77 -1.21 -16.86
N GLY A 38 -11.83 -0.95 -16.12
CA GLY A 38 -12.96 -1.85 -15.98
C GLY A 38 -12.72 -3.05 -15.07
N ARG A 39 -11.57 -3.12 -14.41
CA ARG A 39 -11.20 -4.26 -13.56
C ARG A 39 -11.31 -3.91 -12.08
N VAL A 40 -11.37 -4.95 -11.26
CA VAL A 40 -11.24 -4.82 -9.80
C VAL A 40 -9.79 -5.10 -9.44
N ILE A 41 -9.14 -4.13 -8.83
CA ILE A 41 -7.70 -4.16 -8.56
C ILE A 41 -7.49 -4.12 -7.05
N VAL A 42 -6.74 -5.09 -6.53
CA VAL A 42 -6.33 -5.10 -5.12
C VAL A 42 -4.84 -4.79 -5.05
N ILE A 43 -4.50 -3.75 -4.31
CA ILE A 43 -3.12 -3.36 -4.04
C ILE A 43 -2.74 -3.91 -2.67
N ASP A 44 -1.92 -4.91 -2.64
CA ASP A 44 -1.49 -5.60 -1.43
C ASP A 44 0.02 -5.55 -1.33
N CYS A 45 0.58 -4.67 -0.61
CA CYS A 45 -0.10 -3.67 0.24
C CYS A 45 0.55 -2.30 0.08
N VAL A 46 -0.13 -1.27 0.54
CA VAL A 46 0.35 0.11 0.50
C VAL A 46 1.63 0.28 1.33
N THR A 47 1.74 -0.43 2.45
CA THR A 47 2.93 -0.37 3.31
C THR A 47 4.21 -0.77 2.56
N LEU A 48 4.18 -1.87 1.82
CA LEU A 48 5.32 -2.32 1.03
C LEU A 48 5.60 -1.38 -0.13
N TRP A 49 4.57 -0.88 -0.77
CA TRP A 49 4.69 0.10 -1.85
C TRP A 49 5.35 1.39 -1.34
N GLY A 50 4.91 1.89 -0.18
CA GLY A 50 5.50 3.05 0.46
C GLY A 50 6.96 2.83 0.85
N THR A 51 7.31 1.64 1.30
CA THR A 51 8.69 1.27 1.65
C THR A 51 9.64 1.47 0.47
N ASN A 52 9.23 1.10 -0.73
CA ASN A 52 10.06 1.22 -1.92
C ASN A 52 10.39 2.69 -2.24
N PHE A 53 9.39 3.57 -2.16
CA PHE A 53 9.60 5.01 -2.37
C PHE A 53 10.47 5.62 -1.26
N PHE A 54 10.21 5.23 -0.03
CA PHE A 54 10.91 5.76 1.13
C PHE A 54 12.41 5.51 1.06
N PHE A 55 12.81 4.27 0.78
CA PHE A 55 14.23 3.92 0.71
C PHE A 55 14.89 4.42 -0.57
N ASP A 56 14.17 4.48 -1.68
CA ASP A 56 14.72 5.03 -2.93
C ASP A 56 14.99 6.53 -2.82
N GLN A 57 14.33 7.23 -1.90
CA GLN A 57 14.57 8.64 -1.60
C GLN A 57 15.43 8.85 -0.33
N ASP A 58 16.26 7.88 0.00
CA ASP A 58 17.17 7.94 1.15
C ASP A 58 16.47 8.35 2.45
N SER A 59 15.29 7.80 2.68
CA SER A 59 14.46 8.08 3.86
C SER A 59 13.96 9.54 3.95
N ASN A 60 13.90 10.23 2.81
CA ASN A 60 13.34 11.59 2.75
C ASN A 60 11.82 11.50 2.66
N VAL A 61 11.15 11.83 3.77
CA VAL A 61 9.69 11.72 3.90
C VAL A 61 8.95 12.59 2.88
N ASP A 62 9.35 13.86 2.77
CA ASP A 62 8.63 14.81 1.93
C ASP A 62 8.66 14.43 0.46
N LEU A 63 9.84 14.03 -0.05
CA LEU A 63 9.99 13.61 -1.43
C LEU A 63 9.24 12.29 -1.71
N ALA A 64 9.40 11.32 -0.82
CA ALA A 64 8.74 10.03 -0.98
C ALA A 64 7.21 10.17 -0.94
N LEU A 65 6.70 10.96 0.00
CA LEU A 65 5.26 11.18 0.13
C LEU A 65 4.69 11.90 -1.08
N GLN A 66 5.40 12.91 -1.61
CA GLN A 66 4.97 13.61 -2.79
C GLN A 66 4.88 12.67 -4.01
N GLU A 67 5.91 11.86 -4.22
CA GLU A 67 5.92 10.89 -5.33
C GLU A 67 4.80 9.86 -5.18
N LEU A 68 4.56 9.38 -3.96
CA LEU A 68 3.49 8.42 -3.67
C LEU A 68 2.11 9.00 -3.98
N LYS A 69 1.87 10.25 -3.56
CA LYS A 69 0.60 10.93 -3.84
C LYS A 69 0.38 11.11 -5.35
N GLU A 70 1.41 11.52 -6.06
CA GLU A 70 1.34 11.71 -7.51
C GLU A 70 1.07 10.39 -8.23
N GLU A 71 1.75 9.32 -7.83
CA GLU A 71 1.55 7.99 -8.42
C GLU A 71 0.16 7.46 -8.11
N PHE A 72 -0.31 7.63 -6.89
CA PHE A 72 -1.67 7.26 -6.49
C PHE A 72 -2.70 7.97 -7.37
N ASP A 73 -2.55 9.28 -7.55
CA ASP A 73 -3.49 10.06 -8.36
C ASP A 73 -3.50 9.62 -9.83
N ARG A 74 -2.32 9.35 -10.41
CA ARG A 74 -2.22 8.83 -11.77
C ARG A 74 -2.87 7.46 -11.92
N PHE A 75 -2.59 6.58 -10.96
CA PHE A 75 -3.10 5.21 -10.99
C PHE A 75 -4.63 5.18 -10.86
N THR A 76 -5.19 5.95 -9.94
CA THR A 76 -6.62 5.97 -9.68
C THR A 76 -7.41 6.84 -10.65
N ALA A 77 -6.74 7.51 -11.58
CA ALA A 77 -7.43 8.24 -12.66
C ALA A 77 -8.10 7.30 -13.67
N GLN A 78 -7.72 6.04 -13.71
CA GLN A 78 -8.36 5.03 -14.54
C GLN A 78 -9.76 4.70 -14.04
N GLU A 79 -10.68 4.36 -14.95
CA GLU A 79 -12.01 3.88 -14.56
C GLU A 79 -11.94 2.42 -14.16
N ALA A 80 -11.81 2.16 -12.88
CA ALA A 80 -11.70 0.83 -12.30
C ALA A 80 -12.14 0.87 -10.84
N THR A 81 -12.25 -0.29 -10.23
CA THR A 81 -12.50 -0.41 -8.79
C THR A 81 -11.17 -0.71 -8.11
N PHE A 82 -10.79 0.14 -7.17
CA PHE A 82 -9.52 0.01 -6.45
C PHE A 82 -9.76 -0.37 -5.00
N ILE A 83 -9.04 -1.37 -4.53
CA ILE A 83 -9.05 -1.78 -3.13
C ILE A 83 -7.61 -1.71 -2.64
N PHE A 84 -7.34 -0.76 -1.75
CA PHE A 84 -6.02 -0.57 -1.18
C PHE A 84 -5.94 -1.21 0.20
N VAL A 85 -5.05 -2.17 0.35
CA VAL A 85 -4.79 -2.82 1.64
C VAL A 85 -3.60 -2.12 2.28
N THR A 86 -3.77 -1.65 3.50
CA THR A 86 -2.72 -0.93 4.23
C THR A 86 -2.73 -1.33 5.70
N ASN A 87 -1.70 -0.88 6.42
CA ASN A 87 -1.56 -1.14 7.86
C ASN A 87 -1.59 0.17 8.63
N GLU A 88 -2.32 0.18 9.77
CA GLU A 88 -2.31 1.30 10.71
C GLU A 88 -1.18 1.11 11.72
N ILE A 89 0.04 1.32 11.27
CA ILE A 89 1.23 1.08 12.09
C ILE A 89 1.42 2.10 13.21
N GLY A 90 0.81 3.28 13.07
CA GLY A 90 0.85 4.32 14.11
C GLY A 90 0.14 3.93 15.39
N MET A 91 -0.78 2.99 15.35
CA MET A 91 -1.49 2.50 16.53
C MET A 91 -0.63 1.59 17.41
N GLY A 92 0.50 1.11 16.89
CA GLY A 92 1.41 0.24 17.63
C GLY A 92 2.37 0.94 18.57
N GLY A 93 2.26 2.27 18.72
CA GLY A 93 3.12 3.07 19.58
C GLY A 93 4.23 3.77 18.81
N VAL A 94 5.17 4.37 19.54
CA VAL A 94 6.27 5.14 18.96
C VAL A 94 7.51 4.28 18.82
N ALA A 95 8.05 4.21 17.59
CA ALA A 95 9.27 3.46 17.32
C ALA A 95 10.49 4.19 17.91
N GLU A 96 11.47 3.42 18.43
CA GLU A 96 12.71 3.97 18.98
C GLU A 96 13.65 4.48 17.89
N ASN A 97 13.65 3.82 16.74
CA ASN A 97 14.55 4.13 15.63
C ASN A 97 14.01 5.34 14.84
N THR A 98 14.89 6.30 14.55
CA THR A 98 14.54 7.52 13.81
C THR A 98 13.98 7.22 12.42
N ILE A 99 14.59 6.27 11.71
CA ILE A 99 14.16 5.88 10.37
C ILE A 99 12.76 5.27 10.43
N GLN A 100 12.50 4.41 11.40
CA GLN A 100 11.18 3.82 11.60
C GLN A 100 10.13 4.89 11.95
N ARG A 101 10.48 5.88 12.77
CA ARG A 101 9.58 6.98 13.08
C ARG A 101 9.22 7.79 11.84
N ARG A 102 10.22 8.09 11.00
CA ARG A 102 9.98 8.79 9.74
C ARG A 102 9.07 7.98 8.80
N PHE A 103 9.32 6.69 8.70
CA PHE A 103 8.49 5.81 7.89
C PHE A 103 7.06 5.75 8.42
N THR A 104 6.89 5.61 9.74
CA THR A 104 5.57 5.59 10.39
C THR A 104 4.80 6.87 10.12
N ASP A 105 5.47 8.03 10.21
CA ASP A 105 4.85 9.31 9.91
C ASP A 105 4.42 9.39 8.45
N MET A 106 5.32 9.02 7.54
CA MET A 106 5.01 9.01 6.10
C MET A 106 3.82 8.10 5.80
N GLN A 107 3.83 6.90 6.36
CA GLN A 107 2.75 5.93 6.16
C GLN A 107 1.42 6.45 6.69
N GLY A 108 1.43 7.11 7.85
CA GLY A 108 0.23 7.73 8.41
C GLY A 108 -0.34 8.81 7.51
N TRP A 109 0.50 9.69 6.99
CA TRP A 109 0.06 10.74 6.08
C TRP A 109 -0.42 10.17 4.74
N LEU A 110 0.25 9.15 4.22
CA LEU A 110 -0.20 8.47 3.00
C LEU A 110 -1.56 7.81 3.23
N ASN A 111 -1.75 7.12 4.34
CA ASN A 111 -3.04 6.52 4.68
C ASN A 111 -4.16 7.57 4.75
N GLN A 112 -3.87 8.73 5.36
CA GLN A 112 -4.84 9.82 5.40
C GLN A 112 -5.20 10.33 4.01
N TYR A 113 -4.21 10.46 3.15
CA TYR A 113 -4.43 10.91 1.77
C TYR A 113 -5.32 9.93 1.00
N ILE A 114 -4.99 8.64 1.06
CA ILE A 114 -5.76 7.60 0.39
C ILE A 114 -7.19 7.56 0.95
N ALA A 115 -7.34 7.59 2.27
CA ALA A 115 -8.66 7.58 2.91
C ALA A 115 -9.50 8.78 2.52
N SER A 116 -8.88 9.97 2.34
CA SER A 116 -9.61 11.17 1.91
C SER A 116 -10.17 11.03 0.50
N LYS A 117 -9.53 10.25 -0.35
CA LYS A 117 -9.95 10.00 -1.75
C LYS A 117 -10.88 8.79 -1.88
N ALA A 118 -10.86 7.89 -0.91
CA ALA A 118 -11.65 6.67 -0.95
C ALA A 118 -13.13 6.95 -0.73
N ASP A 119 -13.98 6.16 -1.37
CA ASP A 119 -15.42 6.19 -1.15
C ASP A 119 -15.79 5.48 0.15
N GLU A 120 -15.00 4.49 0.52
CA GLU A 120 -15.25 3.63 1.68
C GLU A 120 -13.94 3.28 2.36
N VAL A 121 -13.93 3.31 3.70
CA VAL A 121 -12.76 2.92 4.51
C VAL A 121 -13.21 1.93 5.57
N VAL A 122 -12.50 0.81 5.66
CA VAL A 122 -12.82 -0.29 6.58
C VAL A 122 -11.59 -0.64 7.41
N LEU A 123 -11.76 -0.74 8.72
CA LEU A 123 -10.74 -1.28 9.61
C LEU A 123 -11.05 -2.74 9.90
N MET A 124 -10.06 -3.61 9.71
CA MET A 124 -10.20 -5.03 10.02
C MET A 124 -9.64 -5.31 11.41
N VAL A 125 -10.47 -5.84 12.28
CA VAL A 125 -10.05 -6.24 13.64
C VAL A 125 -10.42 -7.72 13.81
N SER A 126 -9.41 -8.56 13.94
CA SER A 126 -9.58 -10.03 14.11
C SER A 126 -10.51 -10.64 13.06
N GLY A 127 -10.35 -10.22 11.80
CA GLY A 127 -11.16 -10.68 10.68
C GLY A 127 -12.54 -10.07 10.59
N ILE A 128 -12.89 -9.13 11.47
CA ILE A 128 -14.20 -8.49 11.49
C ILE A 128 -14.09 -7.07 10.92
N PRO A 129 -14.87 -6.74 9.87
CA PRO A 129 -14.82 -5.40 9.30
C PRO A 129 -15.57 -4.37 10.14
N VAL A 130 -14.95 -3.20 10.31
CA VAL A 130 -15.56 -2.06 10.96
C VAL A 130 -15.54 -0.90 9.96
N LYS A 131 -16.71 -0.45 9.51
CA LYS A 131 -16.80 0.68 8.59
C LYS A 131 -16.47 1.98 9.30
N ILE A 132 -15.53 2.72 8.72
CA ILE A 132 -15.09 4.02 9.24
C ILE A 132 -15.61 5.15 8.36
N LYS A 133 -15.65 4.92 7.04
CA LYS A 133 -16.13 5.88 6.06
C LYS A 133 -16.99 5.17 5.04
N GLU A 134 -18.12 5.76 4.71
CA GLU A 134 -19.03 5.26 3.68
C GLU A 134 -19.04 6.16 2.45
#